data_203e33b359d24839ce8244e46d7013f7
#
_entry.id   203e33b359d24839ce8244e46d7013f7
#
_cell.length_a   1.000
_cell.length_b   1.000
_cell.length_c   1.000
_cell.angle_alpha   90.00
_cell.angle_beta   90.00
_cell.angle_gamma   90.00
#
_symmetry.space_group_name_H-M   'P 1'
#
loop_
_entity.id
_entity.type
_entity.pdbx_description
1 polymer ?
#
loop_
_entity_poly.entity_id
_entity_poly.type
_entity_poly.pdbx_seq_one_letter_code
_entity_poly.pdbx_strand_id
1 'polypeptide(L)'
;MTVCSPLSERSIINAAPVSGVTGAVAEIYEATNETNEKGKVIGATKDSTIYEDKACTKVENRVYTNQIVRALELDPNTNIYTIQYGSDVAYVKAEDFVSGDKLLKYVVDNPDWFKRNAVITEDTTAYDWVTGGSAGTIKSGEKYQISSESDNYYTVISTSLDNDDNEVNTLINVDKDSARLEYDIRVTSYSDGDTKVSNESLDVVELACSLVGTPYVWGGTDPATGVDCSGFVQYVYKQFGYSLPRCSWQQAEIGTRVSFDDLKPGDLIFYRRGSRIGHVTMYIGDGQCVQARSRHYGVCITPYDYSTPLYAVRILK
;
A
#
# COMPACT_ATOMS: atom_id res chain seq x y z
N MET A 1 -2.81 -8.34 31.83
CA MET A 1 -3.82 -7.54 31.11
C MET A 1 -3.24 -7.31 29.72
N THR A 2 -3.77 -8.02 28.74
CA THR A 2 -3.29 -7.99 27.37
C THR A 2 -3.85 -6.74 26.73
N VAL A 3 -2.99 -5.77 26.45
CA VAL A 3 -3.37 -4.57 25.70
C VAL A 3 -3.45 -4.99 24.22
N CYS A 4 -4.68 -5.08 23.72
CA CYS A 4 -4.96 -5.30 22.32
C CYS A 4 -4.56 -4.02 21.57
N SER A 5 -3.59 -4.09 20.66
CA SER A 5 -3.31 -3.00 19.72
C SER A 5 -4.56 -2.70 18.90
N PRO A 6 -4.93 -1.44 18.66
CA PRO A 6 -6.04 -1.13 17.80
C PRO A 6 -5.72 -1.58 16.38
N LEU A 7 -6.52 -2.50 15.88
CA LEU A 7 -6.56 -2.88 14.47
C LEU A 7 -6.76 -1.60 13.66
N SER A 8 -5.90 -1.34 12.68
CA SER A 8 -6.11 -0.28 11.69
C SER A 8 -7.54 -0.40 11.15
N GLU A 9 -8.36 0.64 11.33
CA GLU A 9 -9.73 0.65 10.79
C GLU A 9 -9.66 0.53 9.27
N ARG A 10 -10.00 -0.65 8.75
CA ARG A 10 -10.23 -0.85 7.33
C ARG A 10 -11.63 -0.32 7.02
N SER A 11 -11.70 0.82 6.37
CA SER A 11 -12.95 1.26 5.76
C SER A 11 -13.21 0.43 4.52
N ILE A 12 -14.04 -0.60 4.63
CA ILE A 12 -14.54 -1.37 3.49
C ILE A 12 -15.65 -0.54 2.87
N ILE A 13 -15.44 -0.14 1.64
CA ILE A 13 -16.35 0.71 0.91
C ILE A 13 -17.12 -0.13 -0.09
N ASN A 14 -18.46 -0.27 0.11
CA ASN A 14 -19.39 -1.02 -0.75
C ASN A 14 -20.24 -0.07 -1.60
N ALA A 15 -20.26 -0.17 -2.91
CA ALA A 15 -20.83 0.80 -3.82
C ALA A 15 -22.19 0.42 -4.44
N ALA A 16 -23.11 1.38 -4.45
CA ALA A 16 -24.32 1.34 -5.28
C ALA A 16 -24.14 2.19 -6.55
N PRO A 17 -24.66 1.79 -7.73
CA PRO A 17 -24.38 2.48 -8.98
C PRO A 17 -25.02 3.87 -9.04
N VAL A 18 -24.19 4.89 -9.23
CA VAL A 18 -24.62 6.19 -9.73
C VAL A 18 -24.42 6.19 -11.23
N SER A 19 -25.42 6.58 -12.02
CA SER A 19 -25.37 6.49 -13.48
C SER A 19 -24.16 7.23 -14.05
N GLY A 20 -23.27 6.49 -14.72
CA GLY A 20 -22.06 7.02 -15.37
C GLY A 20 -20.77 6.91 -14.57
N VAL A 21 -20.84 6.41 -13.33
CA VAL A 21 -19.66 6.15 -12.50
C VAL A 21 -19.83 4.75 -11.92
N THR A 22 -18.85 3.87 -12.11
CA THR A 22 -18.88 2.52 -11.57
C THR A 22 -18.97 2.57 -10.05
N GLY A 23 -19.80 1.69 -9.46
CA GLY A 23 -20.24 1.70 -8.07
C GLY A 23 -19.22 2.01 -6.96
N ALA A 24 -17.93 1.69 -7.15
CA ALA A 24 -16.86 1.94 -6.18
C ALA A 24 -16.64 3.42 -5.82
N VAL A 25 -16.96 4.33 -6.73
CA VAL A 25 -16.74 5.77 -6.56
C VAL A 25 -17.73 6.39 -5.58
N ALA A 26 -18.96 5.86 -5.49
CA ALA A 26 -20.01 6.44 -4.65
C ALA A 26 -19.70 6.33 -3.14
N GLU A 27 -19.04 5.27 -2.71
CA GLU A 27 -18.77 5.02 -1.28
C GLU A 27 -17.49 5.67 -0.78
N ILE A 28 -16.49 5.85 -1.65
CA ILE A 28 -15.41 6.78 -1.35
C ILE A 28 -16.01 8.18 -1.12
N TYR A 29 -17.02 8.56 -1.92
CA TYR A 29 -17.72 9.84 -1.78
C TYR A 29 -18.38 9.96 -0.40
N GLU A 30 -19.08 8.94 0.09
CA GLU A 30 -19.68 8.95 1.42
C GLU A 30 -18.62 9.02 2.51
N ALA A 31 -17.57 8.18 2.44
CA ALA A 31 -16.46 8.20 3.40
C ALA A 31 -15.66 9.52 3.38
N THR A 32 -15.54 10.18 2.21
CA THR A 32 -14.82 11.45 2.09
C THR A 32 -15.66 12.67 2.43
N ASN A 33 -17.00 12.56 2.38
CA ASN A 33 -17.93 13.65 2.68
C ASN A 33 -18.60 13.53 4.06
N GLU A 34 -18.54 12.37 4.73
CA GLU A 34 -19.02 12.26 6.09
C GLU A 34 -18.17 13.12 7.04
N THR A 35 -18.76 14.22 7.46
CA THR A 35 -18.34 14.97 8.66
C THR A 35 -18.91 14.25 9.88
N ASN A 36 -18.36 13.09 10.21
CA ASN A 36 -18.64 12.44 11.47
C ASN A 36 -17.66 12.95 12.55
N GLU A 37 -17.88 12.58 13.81
CA GLU A 37 -17.01 12.92 14.94
C GLU A 37 -15.54 12.50 14.74
N LYS A 38 -15.25 11.66 13.74
CA LYS A 38 -13.92 11.14 13.40
C LYS A 38 -13.14 11.99 12.38
N GLY A 39 -13.73 13.08 11.87
CA GLY A 39 -13.09 13.95 10.89
C GLY A 39 -13.19 13.44 9.43
N LYS A 40 -12.53 14.17 8.52
CA LYS A 40 -12.58 14.00 7.07
C LYS A 40 -11.32 13.28 6.58
N VAL A 41 -11.43 12.40 5.58
CA VAL A 41 -10.25 11.80 4.96
C VAL A 41 -9.67 12.69 3.86
N ILE A 42 -8.34 12.77 3.83
CA ILE A 42 -7.56 13.51 2.83
C ILE A 42 -6.45 12.61 2.29
N GLY A 43 -6.13 12.73 1.00
CA GLY A 43 -5.09 11.94 0.36
C GLY A 43 -3.91 12.80 -0.05
N ALA A 44 -2.69 12.36 0.27
CA ALA A 44 -1.46 13.02 -0.13
C ALA A 44 -1.19 12.79 -1.63
N THR A 45 -1.04 13.87 -2.39
CA THR A 45 -0.71 13.84 -3.83
C THR A 45 0.79 13.96 -4.10
N LYS A 46 1.54 14.28 -3.06
CA LYS A 46 3.01 14.30 -3.01
C LYS A 46 3.46 14.07 -1.57
N ASP A 47 4.72 13.78 -1.39
CA ASP A 47 5.31 13.66 -0.06
C ASP A 47 5.17 14.97 0.71
N SER A 48 4.66 14.91 1.93
CA SER A 48 4.40 16.06 2.78
C SER A 48 4.97 15.85 4.18
N THR A 49 5.38 16.95 4.79
CA THR A 49 5.89 16.93 6.16
C THR A 49 4.75 17.04 7.17
N ILE A 50 4.79 16.22 8.20
CA ILE A 50 3.96 16.34 9.41
C ILE A 50 4.70 17.22 10.41
N TYR A 51 4.02 18.17 10.98
CA TYR A 51 4.57 19.11 11.94
C TYR A 51 3.91 18.96 13.31
N GLU A 52 4.72 19.05 14.38
CA GLU A 52 4.27 19.10 15.76
C GLU A 52 3.50 20.39 16.09
N ASP A 53 3.86 21.49 15.43
CA ASP A 53 3.30 22.81 15.67
C ASP A 53 2.54 23.37 14.46
N LYS A 54 1.45 24.11 14.72
CA LYS A 54 0.61 24.73 13.67
C LYS A 54 1.35 25.79 12.83
N ALA A 55 2.49 26.31 13.33
CA ALA A 55 3.36 27.21 12.56
C ALA A 55 4.23 26.45 11.52
N CYS A 56 4.15 25.13 11.50
CA CYS A 56 4.92 24.24 10.62
C CYS A 56 6.44 24.48 10.70
N THR A 57 6.95 24.65 11.93
CA THR A 57 8.37 24.90 12.19
C THR A 57 9.11 23.70 12.76
N LYS A 58 8.38 22.79 13.46
CA LYS A 58 8.95 21.59 14.06
C LYS A 58 8.46 20.36 13.33
N VAL A 59 9.39 19.65 12.71
CA VAL A 59 9.12 18.40 11.97
C VAL A 59 8.90 17.26 12.95
N GLU A 60 7.80 16.55 12.78
CA GLU A 60 7.45 15.35 13.56
C GLU A 60 7.65 14.08 12.72
N ASN A 61 7.09 14.05 11.50
CA ASN A 61 7.08 12.88 10.64
C ASN A 61 6.81 13.28 9.19
N ARG A 62 6.49 12.31 8.33
CA ARG A 62 6.08 12.52 6.94
C ARG A 62 4.83 11.74 6.58
N VAL A 63 4.08 12.27 5.63
CA VAL A 63 3.06 11.55 4.86
C VAL A 63 3.61 11.37 3.45
N TYR A 64 3.58 10.15 2.95
CA TYR A 64 4.05 9.86 1.59
C TYR A 64 2.93 9.94 0.57
N THR A 65 3.30 10.18 -0.68
CA THR A 65 2.39 10.17 -1.83
C THR A 65 1.49 8.94 -1.80
N ASN A 66 0.20 9.13 -2.05
CA ASN A 66 -0.87 8.12 -2.02
C ASN A 66 -1.30 7.63 -0.63
N GLN A 67 -0.68 8.09 0.44
CA GLN A 67 -1.21 7.84 1.78
C GLN A 67 -2.47 8.67 2.03
N ILE A 68 -3.42 8.07 2.73
CA ILE A 68 -4.68 8.70 3.13
C ILE A 68 -4.69 8.86 4.63
N VAL A 69 -4.86 10.07 5.10
CA VAL A 69 -4.86 10.42 6.53
C VAL A 69 -6.19 11.05 6.94
N ARG A 70 -6.46 11.03 8.23
CA ARG A 70 -7.67 11.64 8.81
C ARG A 70 -7.39 13.08 9.24
N ALA A 71 -8.04 14.03 8.57
CA ALA A 71 -8.03 15.43 8.95
C ALA A 71 -9.22 15.74 9.86
N LEU A 72 -8.95 16.37 10.98
CA LEU A 72 -9.95 16.81 11.94
C LEU A 72 -10.52 18.17 11.56
N GLU A 73 -9.66 19.09 11.13
CA GLU A 73 -10.00 20.47 10.79
C GLU A 73 -9.10 21.02 9.68
N LEU A 74 -9.63 21.90 8.84
CA LEU A 74 -8.87 22.78 7.94
C LEU A 74 -8.97 24.20 8.43
N ASP A 75 -7.84 24.83 8.75
CA ASP A 75 -7.79 26.28 9.03
C ASP A 75 -7.75 27.05 7.69
N PRO A 76 -8.82 27.77 7.34
CA PRO A 76 -8.89 28.46 6.05
C PRO A 76 -7.94 29.67 5.95
N ASN A 77 -7.45 30.19 7.09
CA ASN A 77 -6.55 31.35 7.09
C ASN A 77 -5.11 30.96 6.85
N THR A 78 -4.68 29.81 7.37
CA THR A 78 -3.31 29.31 7.25
C THR A 78 -3.16 28.24 6.18
N ASN A 79 -4.26 27.67 5.69
CA ASN A 79 -4.31 26.55 4.76
C ASN A 79 -3.57 25.31 5.30
N ILE A 80 -3.80 25.02 6.59
CA ILE A 80 -3.18 23.91 7.32
C ILE A 80 -4.28 22.97 7.80
N TYR A 81 -4.13 21.67 7.56
CA TYR A 81 -4.93 20.64 8.18
C TYR A 81 -4.37 20.29 9.56
N THR A 82 -5.26 20.16 10.53
CA THR A 82 -5.03 19.42 11.76
C THR A 82 -5.39 17.96 11.49
N ILE A 83 -4.47 17.03 11.70
CA ILE A 83 -4.68 15.59 11.51
C ILE A 83 -4.62 14.85 12.84
N GLN A 84 -5.28 13.68 12.92
CA GLN A 84 -5.13 12.78 14.05
C GLN A 84 -3.74 12.16 14.03
N TYR A 85 -3.01 12.23 15.14
CA TYR A 85 -1.65 11.69 15.28
C TYR A 85 -1.50 10.97 16.64
N GLY A 86 -1.71 9.66 16.66
CA GLY A 86 -1.81 8.91 17.90
C GLY A 86 -2.96 9.41 18.78
N SER A 87 -2.68 9.66 20.04
CA SER A 87 -3.61 10.31 21.01
C SER A 87 -3.65 11.82 20.85
N ASP A 88 -2.70 12.42 20.13
CA ASP A 88 -2.52 13.85 19.93
C ASP A 88 -2.96 14.30 18.52
N VAL A 89 -2.58 15.49 18.15
CA VAL A 89 -2.78 16.07 16.83
C VAL A 89 -1.46 16.57 16.25
N ALA A 90 -1.39 16.54 14.93
CA ALA A 90 -0.28 17.11 14.17
C ALA A 90 -0.81 17.94 13.00
N TYR A 91 0.07 18.56 12.25
CA TYR A 91 -0.28 19.55 11.25
C TYR A 91 0.38 19.25 9.91
N VAL A 92 -0.39 19.41 8.82
CA VAL A 92 0.10 19.24 7.45
C VAL A 92 -0.39 20.38 6.56
N LYS A 93 0.38 20.73 5.54
CA LYS A 93 0.01 21.77 4.59
C LYS A 93 -1.06 21.26 3.63
N ALA A 94 -2.20 21.94 3.54
CA ALA A 94 -3.33 21.47 2.74
C ALA A 94 -3.05 21.45 1.22
N GLU A 95 -2.07 22.21 0.74
CA GLU A 95 -1.69 22.22 -0.68
C GLU A 95 -1.12 20.89 -1.18
N ASP A 96 -0.69 20.02 -0.27
CA ASP A 96 -0.12 18.70 -0.57
C ASP A 96 -1.19 17.60 -0.65
N PHE A 97 -2.45 17.94 -0.36
CA PHE A 97 -3.54 16.99 -0.19
C PHE A 97 -4.75 17.30 -1.07
N VAL A 98 -5.51 16.26 -1.36
CA VAL A 98 -6.83 16.34 -1.98
C VAL A 98 -7.88 15.72 -1.08
N SER A 99 -9.14 16.18 -1.19
CA SER A 99 -10.27 15.67 -0.41
C SER A 99 -11.55 15.66 -1.25
N GLY A 100 -12.61 15.00 -0.78
CA GLY A 100 -13.90 14.93 -1.48
C GLY A 100 -13.77 14.41 -2.91
N ASP A 101 -14.45 15.03 -3.86
CA ASP A 101 -14.45 14.62 -5.27
C ASP A 101 -13.06 14.56 -5.92
N LYS A 102 -12.14 15.42 -5.46
CA LYS A 102 -10.76 15.40 -5.94
C LYS A 102 -10.01 14.17 -5.46
N LEU A 103 -10.26 13.73 -4.23
CA LEU A 103 -9.67 12.49 -3.70
C LEU A 103 -10.23 11.28 -4.44
N LEU A 104 -11.56 11.26 -4.68
CA LEU A 104 -12.18 10.23 -5.50
C LEU A 104 -11.53 10.09 -6.86
N LYS A 105 -11.45 11.22 -7.57
CA LYS A 105 -10.82 11.25 -8.88
C LYS A 105 -9.36 10.78 -8.80
N TYR A 106 -8.63 11.20 -7.78
CA TYR A 106 -7.25 10.81 -7.58
C TYR A 106 -7.09 9.29 -7.39
N VAL A 107 -7.95 8.66 -6.58
CA VAL A 107 -7.95 7.20 -6.36
C VAL A 107 -8.27 6.44 -7.66
N VAL A 108 -9.27 6.90 -8.40
CA VAL A 108 -9.68 6.27 -9.68
C VAL A 108 -8.60 6.42 -10.76
N ASP A 109 -7.96 7.57 -10.84
CA ASP A 109 -6.90 7.86 -11.83
C ASP A 109 -5.58 7.12 -11.50
N ASN A 110 -5.43 6.62 -10.26
CA ASN A 110 -4.22 5.93 -9.79
C ASN A 110 -4.53 4.50 -9.27
N PRO A 111 -5.13 3.63 -10.08
CA PRO A 111 -5.63 2.32 -9.64
C PRO A 111 -4.55 1.36 -9.14
N ASP A 112 -3.29 1.57 -9.55
CA ASP A 112 -2.17 0.73 -9.14
C ASP A 112 -1.65 1.03 -7.72
N TRP A 113 -2.05 2.17 -7.16
CA TRP A 113 -1.65 2.63 -5.83
C TRP A 113 -2.59 2.16 -4.71
N PHE A 114 -3.82 1.79 -5.08
CA PHE A 114 -4.84 1.38 -4.13
C PHE A 114 -5.23 -0.07 -4.36
N LYS A 115 -5.35 -0.83 -3.27
CA LYS A 115 -5.80 -2.22 -3.34
C LYS A 115 -7.23 -2.25 -3.84
N ARG A 116 -7.46 -3.01 -4.92
CA ARG A 116 -8.77 -3.18 -5.54
C ARG A 116 -9.24 -4.61 -5.40
N ASN A 117 -10.53 -4.78 -5.17
CA ASN A 117 -11.17 -6.08 -5.07
C ASN A 117 -12.33 -6.17 -6.06
N ALA A 118 -12.52 -7.35 -6.63
CA ALA A 118 -13.74 -7.76 -7.31
C ALA A 118 -14.65 -8.46 -6.29
N VAL A 119 -15.82 -7.90 -6.05
CA VAL A 119 -16.86 -8.52 -5.22
C VAL A 119 -17.89 -9.13 -6.14
N ILE A 120 -18.07 -10.45 -6.05
CA ILE A 120 -18.95 -11.21 -6.93
C ILE A 120 -20.40 -10.87 -6.63
N THR A 121 -21.17 -10.48 -7.64
CA THR A 121 -22.56 -10.06 -7.50
C THR A 121 -23.56 -11.18 -7.74
N GLU A 122 -23.16 -12.20 -8.50
CA GLU A 122 -23.95 -13.41 -8.79
C GLU A 122 -23.03 -14.62 -8.97
N ASP A 123 -23.55 -15.83 -8.73
CA ASP A 123 -22.80 -17.06 -8.97
C ASP A 123 -22.34 -17.11 -10.44
N THR A 124 -21.05 -17.21 -10.67
CA THR A 124 -20.48 -17.15 -12.02
C THR A 124 -19.33 -18.14 -12.21
N THR A 125 -18.98 -18.40 -13.47
CA THR A 125 -17.83 -19.24 -13.80
C THR A 125 -16.56 -18.39 -13.81
N ALA A 126 -15.56 -18.82 -13.05
CA ALA A 126 -14.20 -18.30 -13.20
C ALA A 126 -13.44 -19.09 -14.27
N TYR A 127 -12.48 -18.43 -14.90
CA TYR A 127 -11.66 -19.02 -15.95
C TYR A 127 -10.19 -18.99 -15.56
N ASP A 128 -9.49 -20.07 -15.79
CA ASP A 128 -8.03 -20.11 -15.58
C ASP A 128 -7.33 -19.09 -16.49
N TRP A 129 -6.48 -18.26 -15.90
CA TRP A 129 -5.84 -17.15 -16.60
C TRP A 129 -4.89 -17.58 -17.72
N VAL A 130 -4.28 -18.78 -17.61
CA VAL A 130 -3.31 -19.29 -18.57
C VAL A 130 -3.97 -20.03 -19.70
N THR A 131 -4.90 -20.94 -19.36
CA THR A 131 -5.53 -21.87 -20.32
C THR A 131 -6.84 -21.36 -20.90
N GLY A 132 -7.49 -20.41 -20.22
CA GLY A 132 -8.84 -19.93 -20.55
C GLY A 132 -9.93 -20.97 -20.26
N GLY A 133 -9.58 -22.14 -19.72
CA GLY A 133 -10.54 -23.17 -19.31
C GLY A 133 -11.30 -22.79 -18.05
N SER A 134 -12.42 -23.50 -17.76
CA SER A 134 -13.16 -23.27 -16.52
C SER A 134 -12.29 -23.61 -15.30
N ALA A 135 -12.18 -22.65 -14.38
CA ALA A 135 -11.52 -22.81 -13.08
C ALA A 135 -12.53 -23.18 -11.96
N GLY A 136 -13.80 -23.30 -12.30
CA GLY A 136 -14.87 -23.60 -11.35
C GLY A 136 -15.90 -22.49 -11.22
N THR A 137 -16.83 -22.67 -10.29
CA THR A 137 -17.86 -21.67 -9.98
C THR A 137 -17.46 -20.90 -8.72
N ILE A 138 -17.47 -19.59 -8.81
CA ILE A 138 -17.32 -18.67 -7.68
C ILE A 138 -18.70 -18.14 -7.27
N LYS A 139 -18.86 -17.81 -6.00
CA LYS A 139 -20.16 -17.52 -5.40
C LYS A 139 -20.38 -16.02 -5.21
N SER A 140 -21.65 -15.63 -5.32
CA SER A 140 -22.08 -14.27 -4.94
C SER A 140 -21.65 -13.96 -3.50
N GLY A 141 -21.12 -12.74 -3.31
CA GLY A 141 -20.58 -12.27 -2.04
C GLY A 141 -19.09 -12.57 -1.82
N GLU A 142 -18.48 -13.48 -2.59
CA GLU A 142 -17.04 -13.71 -2.52
C GLU A 142 -16.26 -12.50 -3.00
N LYS A 143 -15.08 -12.27 -2.41
CA LYS A 143 -14.25 -11.11 -2.64
C LYS A 143 -12.83 -11.53 -2.98
N TYR A 144 -12.33 -11.04 -4.10
CA TYR A 144 -11.02 -11.39 -4.63
C TYR A 144 -10.20 -10.15 -4.92
N GLN A 145 -8.93 -10.14 -4.55
CA GLN A 145 -8.02 -9.06 -4.89
C GLN A 145 -7.72 -9.05 -6.40
N ILE A 146 -7.89 -7.89 -7.03
CA ILE A 146 -7.58 -7.69 -8.44
C ILE A 146 -6.08 -7.57 -8.61
N SER A 147 -5.51 -8.41 -9.48
CA SER A 147 -4.10 -8.37 -9.91
C SER A 147 -3.92 -7.53 -11.16
N SER A 148 -4.85 -7.65 -12.12
CA SER A 148 -4.88 -6.88 -13.36
C SER A 148 -6.29 -6.89 -13.95
N GLU A 149 -6.51 -6.12 -15.02
CA GLU A 149 -7.78 -6.09 -15.71
C GLU A 149 -7.60 -5.99 -17.23
N SER A 150 -8.59 -6.46 -17.95
CA SER A 150 -8.80 -6.28 -19.39
C SER A 150 -10.13 -5.60 -19.63
N ASP A 151 -10.55 -5.45 -20.88
CA ASP A 151 -11.84 -4.83 -21.21
C ASP A 151 -13.02 -5.56 -20.55
N ASN A 152 -13.00 -6.89 -20.53
CA ASN A 152 -14.12 -7.73 -20.09
C ASN A 152 -13.89 -8.41 -18.73
N TYR A 153 -12.65 -8.55 -18.28
CA TYR A 153 -12.33 -9.38 -17.12
C TYR A 153 -11.50 -8.64 -16.07
N TYR A 154 -11.77 -8.96 -14.81
CA TYR A 154 -10.80 -8.80 -13.73
C TYR A 154 -10.00 -10.08 -13.61
N THR A 155 -8.67 -9.99 -13.67
CA THR A 155 -7.78 -11.07 -13.27
C THR A 155 -7.54 -10.96 -11.77
N VAL A 156 -7.99 -11.95 -11.02
CA VAL A 156 -7.99 -11.91 -9.56
C VAL A 156 -7.13 -13.02 -8.97
N ILE A 157 -6.71 -12.82 -7.74
CA ILE A 157 -5.94 -13.80 -6.96
C ILE A 157 -6.92 -14.70 -6.22
N SER A 158 -6.92 -15.98 -6.56
CA SER A 158 -7.64 -17.04 -5.84
C SER A 158 -6.65 -17.81 -4.97
N THR A 159 -6.90 -17.88 -3.68
CA THR A 159 -6.06 -18.62 -2.73
C THR A 159 -6.73 -19.95 -2.42
N SER A 160 -5.99 -21.05 -2.57
CA SER A 160 -6.39 -22.40 -2.18
C SER A 160 -5.29 -23.06 -1.36
N LEU A 161 -5.60 -24.14 -0.67
CA LEU A 161 -4.59 -24.95 0.00
C LEU A 161 -4.15 -26.08 -0.94
N ASP A 162 -2.86 -26.39 -0.96
CA ASP A 162 -2.33 -27.59 -1.60
C ASP A 162 -2.50 -28.83 -0.70
N ASN A 163 -1.99 -29.98 -1.17
CA ASN A 163 -2.09 -31.24 -0.42
C ASN A 163 -1.29 -31.27 0.90
N ASP A 164 -0.41 -30.28 1.11
CA ASP A 164 0.44 -30.13 2.30
C ASP A 164 -0.04 -28.94 3.18
N ASP A 165 -1.29 -28.49 2.99
CA ASP A 165 -1.91 -27.34 3.68
C ASP A 165 -1.19 -25.99 3.47
N ASN A 166 -0.40 -25.85 2.40
CA ASN A 166 0.20 -24.55 2.06
C ASN A 166 -0.76 -23.73 1.20
N GLU A 167 -0.81 -22.42 1.44
CA GLU A 167 -1.54 -21.49 0.58
C GLU A 167 -0.92 -21.41 -0.82
N VAL A 168 -1.73 -21.67 -1.83
CA VAL A 168 -1.37 -21.53 -3.24
C VAL A 168 -2.24 -20.46 -3.87
N ASN A 169 -1.58 -19.42 -4.38
CA ASN A 169 -2.24 -18.34 -5.12
C ASN A 169 -2.25 -18.67 -6.62
N THR A 170 -3.44 -18.73 -7.18
CA THR A 170 -3.69 -18.89 -8.61
C THR A 170 -4.36 -17.65 -9.17
N LEU A 171 -4.12 -17.36 -10.45
CA LEU A 171 -4.80 -16.28 -11.14
C LEU A 171 -5.99 -16.84 -11.92
N ILE A 172 -7.16 -16.25 -11.70
CA ILE A 172 -8.39 -16.57 -12.41
C ILE A 172 -8.99 -15.30 -13.00
N ASN A 173 -9.67 -15.43 -14.13
CA ASN A 173 -10.43 -14.36 -14.75
C ASN A 173 -11.90 -14.42 -14.32
N VAL A 174 -12.44 -13.29 -13.93
CA VAL A 174 -13.84 -13.09 -13.54
C VAL A 174 -14.43 -12.04 -14.48
N ASP A 175 -15.60 -12.32 -15.01
CA ASP A 175 -16.34 -11.39 -15.86
C ASP A 175 -16.68 -10.11 -15.07
N LYS A 176 -16.43 -8.94 -15.65
CA LYS A 176 -16.72 -7.65 -15.01
C LYS A 176 -18.20 -7.44 -14.77
N ASP A 177 -19.07 -8.02 -15.62
CA ASP A 177 -20.53 -7.92 -15.46
C ASP A 177 -21.04 -8.71 -14.24
N SER A 178 -20.29 -9.74 -13.80
CA SER A 178 -20.60 -10.55 -12.63
C SER A 178 -19.92 -10.08 -11.34
N ALA A 179 -19.24 -8.93 -11.38
CA ALA A 179 -18.52 -8.41 -10.23
C ALA A 179 -18.61 -6.88 -10.14
N ARG A 180 -18.67 -6.36 -8.93
CA ARG A 180 -18.48 -4.93 -8.67
C ARG A 180 -17.06 -4.65 -8.18
N LEU A 181 -16.54 -3.51 -8.55
CA LEU A 181 -15.23 -3.03 -8.10
C LEU A 181 -15.37 -2.41 -6.69
N GLU A 182 -14.45 -2.76 -5.81
CA GLU A 182 -14.34 -2.20 -4.47
C GLU A 182 -12.88 -1.80 -4.19
N TYR A 183 -12.66 -0.59 -3.66
CA TYR A 183 -11.34 -0.13 -3.23
C TYR A 183 -11.15 -0.39 -1.74
N ASP A 184 -10.02 -1.01 -1.35
CA ASP A 184 -9.59 -1.12 0.04
C ASP A 184 -8.69 0.08 0.35
N ILE A 185 -9.30 1.13 0.88
CA ILE A 185 -8.59 2.34 1.27
C ILE A 185 -8.20 2.22 2.73
N ARG A 186 -6.90 2.20 2.97
CA ARG A 186 -6.36 2.28 4.33
C ARG A 186 -6.19 3.75 4.71
N VAL A 187 -6.86 4.13 5.79
CA VAL A 187 -6.58 5.40 6.44
C VAL A 187 -5.38 5.19 7.35
N THR A 188 -4.31 5.91 7.07
CA THR A 188 -3.11 5.94 7.91
C THR A 188 -3.48 6.39 9.31
N SER A 189 -3.17 5.58 10.30
CA SER A 189 -3.31 5.92 11.72
C SER A 189 -1.93 5.93 12.37
N TYR A 190 -1.55 7.04 12.95
CA TYR A 190 -0.33 7.16 13.74
C TYR A 190 -0.61 6.72 15.17
N SER A 191 0.32 5.98 15.80
CA SER A 191 0.21 5.55 17.20
C SER A 191 1.20 6.30 18.10
N ASP A 192 0.88 6.43 19.39
CA ASP A 192 1.75 7.11 20.37
C ASP A 192 3.15 6.43 20.51
N GLY A 193 3.31 5.23 19.96
CA GLY A 193 4.58 4.50 19.89
C GLY A 193 5.37 4.75 18.60
N ASP A 194 4.76 5.35 17.56
CA ASP A 194 5.41 5.62 16.27
C ASP A 194 6.32 6.85 16.32
N THR A 195 6.26 7.62 17.42
CA THR A 195 6.98 8.88 17.62
C THR A 195 8.50 8.75 17.75
N LYS A 196 9.07 7.55 17.54
CA LYS A 196 10.53 7.35 17.50
C LYS A 196 10.95 6.42 16.37
N VAL A 197 10.51 6.74 15.17
CA VAL A 197 11.25 6.33 13.98
C VAL A 197 12.57 7.10 14.05
N SER A 198 13.71 6.42 14.07
CA SER A 198 15.01 7.12 14.08
C SER A 198 15.07 8.04 12.87
N ASN A 199 15.68 9.20 12.97
CA ASN A 199 15.91 10.08 11.82
C ASN A 199 16.51 9.30 10.64
N GLU A 200 17.39 8.33 10.93
CA GLU A 200 17.97 7.45 9.92
C GLU A 200 16.93 6.58 9.18
N SER A 201 15.92 6.05 9.86
CA SER A 201 14.84 5.30 9.19
C SER A 201 14.01 6.19 8.29
N LEU A 202 13.72 7.42 8.70
CA LEU A 202 13.02 8.41 7.86
C LEU A 202 13.86 8.78 6.64
N ASP A 203 15.15 9.03 6.81
CA ASP A 203 16.07 9.38 5.73
C ASP A 203 16.21 8.23 4.71
N VAL A 204 16.30 6.97 5.19
CA VAL A 204 16.35 5.77 4.34
C VAL A 204 15.08 5.64 3.50
N VAL A 205 13.91 5.82 4.12
CA VAL A 205 12.62 5.75 3.44
C VAL A 205 12.44 6.92 2.46
N GLU A 206 12.85 8.13 2.84
CA GLU A 206 12.81 9.31 1.97
C GLU A 206 13.61 9.07 0.69
N LEU A 207 14.85 8.60 0.81
CA LEU A 207 15.65 8.26 -0.36
C LEU A 207 14.98 7.18 -1.19
N ALA A 208 14.44 6.13 -0.56
CA ALA A 208 13.76 5.05 -1.28
C ALA A 208 12.54 5.56 -2.06
N CYS A 209 11.71 6.41 -1.44
CA CYS A 209 10.55 7.01 -2.09
C CYS A 209 10.93 7.99 -3.20
N SER A 210 12.02 8.74 -3.07
CA SER A 210 12.51 9.65 -4.11
C SER A 210 12.91 8.94 -5.41
N LEU A 211 13.13 7.63 -5.36
CA LEU A 211 13.48 6.80 -6.51
C LEU A 211 12.24 6.20 -7.23
N VAL A 212 11.03 6.52 -6.80
CA VAL A 212 9.80 6.10 -7.49
C VAL A 212 9.83 6.57 -8.95
N GLY A 213 9.44 5.68 -9.86
CA GLY A 213 9.54 5.90 -11.32
C GLY A 213 10.85 5.41 -11.94
N THR A 214 11.85 5.02 -11.15
CA THR A 214 13.08 4.42 -11.69
C THR A 214 12.75 3.11 -12.46
N PRO A 215 13.30 2.92 -13.68
CA PRO A 215 13.06 1.72 -14.46
C PRO A 215 13.53 0.44 -13.75
N TYR A 216 12.75 -0.64 -13.92
CA TYR A 216 13.19 -1.97 -13.49
C TYR A 216 14.12 -2.59 -14.52
N VAL A 217 15.34 -2.92 -14.10
CA VAL A 217 16.33 -3.66 -14.91
C VAL A 217 16.79 -4.87 -14.11
N TRP A 218 16.58 -6.08 -14.66
CA TRP A 218 17.06 -7.31 -14.03
C TRP A 218 18.58 -7.28 -13.86
N GLY A 219 19.05 -7.49 -12.64
CA GLY A 219 20.48 -7.39 -12.30
C GLY A 219 20.96 -5.95 -12.06
N GLY A 220 20.10 -4.95 -12.25
CA GLY A 220 20.44 -3.54 -12.06
C GLY A 220 20.61 -3.16 -10.59
N THR A 221 21.55 -2.25 -10.34
CA THR A 221 21.91 -1.75 -8.98
C THR A 221 22.11 -0.24 -8.93
N ASP A 222 21.93 0.44 -10.06
CA ASP A 222 22.12 1.89 -10.18
C ASP A 222 20.79 2.53 -10.67
N PRO A 223 20.17 3.39 -9.88
CA PRO A 223 18.94 4.08 -10.28
C PRO A 223 19.05 4.86 -11.60
N ALA A 224 20.25 5.34 -11.96
CA ALA A 224 20.46 6.06 -13.21
C ALA A 224 20.26 5.17 -14.46
N THR A 225 20.48 3.86 -14.32
CA THR A 225 20.35 2.89 -15.42
C THR A 225 19.22 1.88 -15.20
N GLY A 226 18.67 1.83 -14.00
CA GLY A 226 17.62 0.94 -13.56
C GLY A 226 18.08 -0.07 -12.51
N VAL A 227 17.13 -0.52 -11.70
CA VAL A 227 17.36 -1.42 -10.56
C VAL A 227 16.43 -2.63 -10.61
N ASP A 228 16.86 -3.76 -10.01
CA ASP A 228 15.92 -4.82 -9.61
C ASP A 228 15.56 -4.71 -8.12
N CYS A 229 14.70 -5.59 -7.60
CA CYS A 229 14.18 -5.49 -6.26
C CYS A 229 15.28 -5.46 -5.18
N SER A 230 16.24 -6.36 -5.26
CA SER A 230 17.35 -6.45 -4.30
C SER A 230 18.46 -5.42 -4.57
N GLY A 231 18.67 -5.02 -5.82
CA GLY A 231 19.58 -3.92 -6.18
C GLY A 231 19.06 -2.57 -5.71
N PHE A 232 17.75 -2.35 -5.75
CA PHE A 232 17.10 -1.16 -5.22
C PHE A 232 17.37 -1.00 -3.71
N VAL A 233 17.03 -1.99 -2.89
CA VAL A 233 17.25 -1.90 -1.45
C VAL A 233 18.75 -1.86 -1.11
N GLN A 234 19.59 -2.58 -1.87
CA GLN A 234 21.04 -2.51 -1.73
C GLN A 234 21.58 -1.10 -1.98
N TYR A 235 21.10 -0.43 -3.04
CA TYR A 235 21.48 0.95 -3.35
C TYR A 235 21.10 1.91 -2.24
N VAL A 236 19.84 1.86 -1.79
CA VAL A 236 19.34 2.76 -0.74
C VAL A 236 20.14 2.59 0.54
N TYR A 237 20.25 1.39 1.07
CA TYR A 237 20.97 1.12 2.31
C TYR A 237 22.46 1.47 2.24
N LYS A 238 23.06 1.34 1.06
CA LYS A 238 24.47 1.72 0.84
C LYS A 238 24.74 3.20 1.08
N GLN A 239 23.79 4.10 0.79
CA GLN A 239 23.94 5.53 1.00
C GLN A 239 24.04 5.87 2.51
N PHE A 240 23.54 4.99 3.38
CA PHE A 240 23.59 5.13 4.83
C PHE A 240 24.65 4.22 5.49
N GLY A 241 25.59 3.68 4.70
CA GLY A 241 26.71 2.90 5.19
C GLY A 241 26.44 1.42 5.44
N TYR A 242 25.25 0.93 5.09
CA TYR A 242 24.91 -0.49 5.22
C TYR A 242 25.24 -1.25 3.95
N SER A 243 25.99 -2.35 4.08
CA SER A 243 26.33 -3.21 2.96
C SER A 243 25.43 -4.44 2.92
N LEU A 244 24.46 -4.45 2.02
CA LEU A 244 23.56 -5.58 1.83
C LEU A 244 24.10 -6.54 0.75
N PRO A 245 23.87 -7.85 0.89
CA PRO A 245 24.15 -8.83 -0.19
C PRO A 245 23.37 -8.51 -1.46
N ARG A 246 23.83 -9.03 -2.61
CA ARG A 246 23.21 -8.74 -3.92
C ARG A 246 21.83 -9.37 -4.09
N CYS A 247 21.62 -10.57 -3.59
CA CYS A 247 20.41 -11.34 -3.84
C CYS A 247 19.41 -11.22 -2.69
N SER A 248 18.12 -11.13 -3.01
CA SER A 248 17.05 -11.01 -2.00
C SER A 248 17.07 -12.15 -0.97
N TRP A 249 17.33 -13.38 -1.38
CA TRP A 249 17.43 -14.51 -0.45
C TRP A 249 18.61 -14.41 0.53
N GLN A 250 19.71 -13.77 0.14
CA GLN A 250 20.83 -13.48 1.04
C GLN A 250 20.51 -12.31 1.97
N GLN A 251 19.81 -11.28 1.46
CA GLN A 251 19.34 -10.15 2.26
C GLN A 251 18.37 -10.59 3.35
N ALA A 252 17.62 -11.64 3.09
CA ALA A 252 16.70 -12.24 4.05
C ALA A 252 17.38 -12.92 5.26
N GLU A 253 18.68 -13.22 5.16
CA GLU A 253 19.44 -13.89 6.21
C GLU A 253 20.20 -12.90 7.14
N ILE A 254 20.12 -11.59 6.83
CA ILE A 254 20.79 -10.57 7.64
C ILE A 254 19.78 -9.72 8.43
N GLY A 255 20.23 -9.12 9.50
CA GLY A 255 19.39 -8.30 10.38
C GLY A 255 18.54 -9.13 11.38
N THR A 256 17.57 -8.46 11.99
CA THR A 256 16.71 -9.05 13.01
C THR A 256 15.34 -9.34 12.44
N ARG A 257 14.81 -10.56 12.63
CA ARG A 257 13.43 -10.91 12.27
C ARG A 257 12.45 -10.07 13.09
N VAL A 258 11.44 -9.53 12.39
CA VAL A 258 10.35 -8.76 13.02
C VAL A 258 9.01 -9.36 12.61
N SER A 259 8.03 -9.26 13.50
CA SER A 259 6.66 -9.63 13.17
C SER A 259 6.03 -8.57 12.29
N PHE A 260 4.96 -8.93 11.55
CA PHE A 260 4.23 -7.94 10.73
C PHE A 260 3.48 -6.91 11.58
N ASP A 261 3.21 -7.21 12.84
CA ASP A 261 2.60 -6.27 13.80
C ASP A 261 3.61 -5.24 14.34
N ASP A 262 4.93 -5.53 14.23
CA ASP A 262 6.02 -4.69 14.71
C ASP A 262 6.80 -4.00 13.56
N LEU A 263 6.24 -3.97 12.35
CA LEU A 263 6.89 -3.34 11.20
C LEU A 263 7.15 -1.86 11.46
N LYS A 264 8.37 -1.43 11.10
CA LYS A 264 8.79 -0.02 11.14
C LYS A 264 9.31 0.42 9.77
N PRO A 265 9.18 1.71 9.41
CA PRO A 265 9.79 2.25 8.19
C PRO A 265 11.27 1.86 8.06
N GLY A 266 11.65 1.37 6.89
CA GLY A 266 12.96 0.81 6.60
C GLY A 266 13.04 -0.72 6.72
N ASP A 267 12.10 -1.43 7.36
CA ASP A 267 12.11 -2.89 7.41
C ASP A 267 12.00 -3.50 6.00
N LEU A 268 12.74 -4.57 5.74
CA LEU A 268 12.67 -5.30 4.48
C LEU A 268 11.67 -6.44 4.58
N ILE A 269 10.74 -6.50 3.62
CA ILE A 269 9.73 -7.56 3.53
C ILE A 269 10.05 -8.45 2.35
N PHE A 270 9.98 -9.77 2.57
CA PHE A 270 10.38 -10.79 1.58
C PHE A 270 9.19 -11.62 1.13
N TYR A 271 9.20 -11.94 -0.17
CA TYR A 271 8.11 -12.68 -0.83
C TYR A 271 8.65 -13.87 -1.60
N ARG A 272 7.79 -14.88 -1.77
CA ARG A 272 8.10 -16.09 -2.49
C ARG A 272 8.00 -15.85 -4.02
N ARG A 273 8.92 -16.48 -4.77
CA ARG A 273 8.79 -16.74 -6.21
C ARG A 273 9.09 -18.20 -6.47
N GLY A 274 8.05 -18.99 -6.74
CA GLY A 274 8.17 -20.44 -6.76
C GLY A 274 8.55 -20.98 -5.35
N SER A 275 9.50 -21.89 -5.26
CA SER A 275 9.91 -22.53 -4.00
C SER A 275 10.90 -21.74 -3.15
N ARG A 276 11.30 -20.53 -3.55
CA ARG A 276 12.36 -19.75 -2.85
C ARG A 276 11.99 -18.28 -2.73
N ILE A 277 12.72 -17.56 -1.85
CA ILE A 277 12.65 -16.10 -1.78
C ILE A 277 13.14 -15.53 -3.12
N GLY A 278 12.30 -14.75 -3.76
CA GLY A 278 12.58 -14.20 -5.08
C GLY A 278 12.24 -12.72 -5.20
N HIS A 279 11.76 -12.08 -4.11
CA HIS A 279 11.46 -10.66 -4.13
C HIS A 279 11.65 -10.05 -2.75
N VAL A 280 11.96 -8.73 -2.72
CA VAL A 280 12.14 -7.92 -1.52
C VAL A 280 11.56 -6.53 -1.76
N THR A 281 10.96 -5.96 -0.72
CA THR A 281 10.45 -4.60 -0.68
C THR A 281 10.92 -3.91 0.59
N MET A 282 10.82 -2.60 0.68
CA MET A 282 11.08 -1.83 1.89
C MET A 282 9.76 -1.28 2.44
N TYR A 283 9.46 -1.57 3.69
CA TYR A 283 8.30 -1.00 4.39
C TYR A 283 8.50 0.49 4.62
N ILE A 284 7.48 1.29 4.36
CA ILE A 284 7.53 2.76 4.48
C ILE A 284 6.55 3.32 5.50
N GLY A 285 5.86 2.44 6.24
CA GLY A 285 4.78 2.82 7.15
C GLY A 285 3.40 2.52 6.57
N ASP A 286 2.38 2.56 7.43
CA ASP A 286 0.95 2.53 7.10
C ASP A 286 0.49 1.40 6.18
N GLY A 287 1.12 0.25 6.33
CA GLY A 287 0.80 -0.90 5.52
C GLY A 287 1.31 -0.82 4.08
N GLN A 288 2.21 0.14 3.78
CA GLN A 288 2.78 0.31 2.45
C GLN A 288 4.25 -0.08 2.37
N CYS A 289 4.69 -0.40 1.16
CA CYS A 289 6.10 -0.64 0.85
C CYS A 289 6.48 0.01 -0.48
N VAL A 290 7.75 0.40 -0.61
CA VAL A 290 8.37 0.82 -1.86
C VAL A 290 9.21 -0.32 -2.42
N GLN A 291 9.15 -0.54 -3.75
CA GLN A 291 9.77 -1.69 -4.39
C GLN A 291 10.10 -1.45 -5.87
N ALA A 292 11.17 -2.05 -6.37
CA ALA A 292 11.34 -2.25 -7.80
C ALA A 292 10.56 -3.52 -8.22
N ARG A 293 9.33 -3.33 -8.75
CA ARG A 293 8.33 -4.39 -8.91
C ARG A 293 8.53 -5.24 -10.16
N SER A 294 8.56 -4.60 -11.30
CA SER A 294 8.71 -5.26 -12.61
C SER A 294 9.10 -4.26 -13.70
N ARG A 295 9.40 -4.75 -14.92
CA ARG A 295 9.68 -3.88 -16.08
C ARG A 295 8.53 -2.94 -16.46
N HIS A 296 7.30 -3.32 -16.13
CA HIS A 296 6.12 -2.49 -16.41
C HIS A 296 5.97 -1.36 -15.40
N TYR A 297 6.22 -1.64 -14.12
CA TYR A 297 5.96 -0.69 -13.04
C TYR A 297 7.19 0.11 -12.59
N GLY A 298 8.40 -0.41 -12.82
CA GLY A 298 9.61 0.20 -12.26
C GLY A 298 9.62 0.17 -10.72
N VAL A 299 10.18 1.20 -10.12
CA VAL A 299 10.09 1.46 -8.67
C VAL A 299 8.75 2.13 -8.39
N CYS A 300 7.97 1.54 -7.50
CA CYS A 300 6.63 2.00 -7.14
C CYS A 300 6.31 1.71 -5.67
N ILE A 301 5.29 2.37 -5.14
CA ILE A 301 4.73 2.12 -3.81
C ILE A 301 3.47 1.24 -3.98
N THR A 302 3.30 0.27 -3.09
CA THR A 302 2.13 -0.62 -3.06
C THR A 302 1.82 -1.00 -1.60
N PRO A 303 0.60 -1.50 -1.30
CA PRO A 303 0.38 -2.19 -0.03
C PRO A 303 1.40 -3.31 0.15
N TYR A 304 1.95 -3.51 1.38
CA TYR A 304 2.94 -4.56 1.60
C TYR A 304 2.35 -5.98 1.45
N ASP A 305 1.04 -6.12 1.63
CA ASP A 305 0.29 -7.37 1.45
C ASP A 305 -0.33 -7.51 0.04
N TYR A 306 0.22 -6.78 -0.97
CA TYR A 306 -0.17 -6.96 -2.38
C TYR A 306 0.08 -8.40 -2.88
N SER A 307 0.89 -9.14 -2.19
CA SER A 307 1.16 -10.56 -2.29
C SER A 307 1.42 -11.10 -0.89
N THR A 308 1.22 -12.39 -0.64
CA THR A 308 1.46 -12.97 0.69
C THR A 308 2.93 -12.83 1.09
N PRO A 309 3.26 -12.00 2.12
CA PRO A 309 4.62 -11.85 2.59
C PRO A 309 5.06 -13.10 3.37
N LEU A 310 6.34 -13.47 3.27
CA LEU A 310 6.90 -14.58 4.04
C LEU A 310 7.31 -14.15 5.45
N TYR A 311 8.07 -13.08 5.52
CA TYR A 311 8.56 -12.48 6.76
C TYR A 311 9.26 -11.16 6.51
N ALA A 312 9.55 -10.44 7.58
CA ALA A 312 10.28 -9.18 7.54
C ALA A 312 11.57 -9.23 8.36
N VAL A 313 12.50 -8.34 7.99
CA VAL A 313 13.82 -8.20 8.64
C VAL A 313 14.12 -6.73 8.85
N ARG A 314 14.58 -6.37 10.05
CA ARG A 314 15.08 -5.04 10.40
C ARG A 314 16.59 -5.01 10.27
N ILE A 315 17.10 -4.04 9.50
CA ILE A 315 18.53 -3.78 9.31
C ILE A 315 18.98 -2.60 10.18
N LEU A 316 18.15 -1.57 10.28
CA LEU A 316 18.40 -0.37 11.07
C LEU A 316 18.36 -0.71 12.58
N LYS A 317 19.16 -0.02 13.39
CA LYS A 317 19.31 -0.28 14.82
C LYS A 317 18.45 0.64 15.67
#